data_c6e18226d9c030373d690980378a80b9
#
_entry.id   c6e18226d9c030373d690980378a80b9
#
_cell.length_a   1.000
_cell.length_b   1.000
_cell.length_c   1.000
_cell.angle_alpha   90.00
_cell.angle_beta   90.00
_cell.angle_gamma   90.00
#
_symmetry.space_group_name_H-M   'P 1'
#
loop_
_entity.id
_entity.type
_entity.pdbx_description
1 polymer ?
#
loop_
_entity_poly.entity_id
_entity_poly.type
_entity_poly.pdbx_seq_one_letter_code
_entity_poly.pdbx_strand_id
1 'polypeptide(L)'
;MSAKSPLSSGEIFDYLPPRWVGLEPRSYASSINRMAVAITRRDSRRGGTYRVKEAMDAIHATFQASSGCDPYDGLPLEGSLLTASCLPCGRRDDAPRLRRQPAIVACVEQPVCRFELVSRQTAQAKGGLTASDYIAHCRAVVSTTAEAP
;
A
#
# COMPACT_ATOMS: atom_id res chain seq x y z
N MET A 1 -10.02 3.91 -24.63
CA MET A 1 -9.27 2.88 -23.88
C MET A 1 -7.79 3.11 -24.11
N SER A 2 -7.10 3.68 -23.15
CA SER A 2 -5.65 3.79 -23.24
C SER A 2 -5.03 2.43 -22.94
N ALA A 3 -4.46 1.81 -23.95
CA ALA A 3 -3.64 0.62 -23.76
C ALA A 3 -2.49 0.96 -22.80
N LYS A 4 -2.36 0.21 -21.71
CA LYS A 4 -1.21 0.29 -20.84
C LYS A 4 0.03 -0.04 -21.66
N SER A 5 0.86 0.96 -21.91
CA SER A 5 2.18 0.71 -22.46
C SER A 5 2.94 -0.17 -21.48
N PRO A 6 3.49 -1.31 -21.90
CA PRO A 6 4.35 -2.09 -21.02
C PRO A 6 5.55 -1.22 -20.61
N LEU A 7 5.94 -1.33 -19.35
CA LEU A 7 7.16 -0.68 -18.86
C LEU A 7 8.33 -1.07 -19.77
N SER A 8 9.14 -0.10 -20.16
CA SER A 8 10.34 -0.39 -20.96
C SER A 8 11.32 -1.20 -20.14
N SER A 9 12.15 -2.00 -20.83
CA SER A 9 13.16 -2.84 -20.15
C SER A 9 14.11 -2.02 -19.26
N GLY A 10 14.37 -0.75 -19.61
CA GLY A 10 15.20 0.17 -18.80
C GLY A 10 14.53 0.59 -17.50
N GLU A 11 13.21 0.77 -17.53
CA GLU A 11 12.45 1.19 -16.33
C GLU A 11 12.34 0.08 -15.28
N ILE A 12 12.45 -1.18 -15.69
CA ILE A 12 12.40 -2.34 -14.78
C ILE A 12 13.64 -2.40 -13.88
N PHE A 13 14.80 -2.00 -14.40
CA PHE A 13 16.07 -2.04 -13.65
C PHE A 13 16.16 -0.98 -12.56
N ASP A 14 15.35 0.09 -12.64
CA ASP A 14 15.33 1.15 -11.65
C ASP A 14 14.58 0.76 -10.37
N TYR A 15 13.73 -0.29 -10.42
CA TYR A 15 12.89 -0.73 -9.33
C TYR A 15 13.21 -2.17 -8.91
N LEU A 16 14.31 -2.34 -8.17
CA LEU A 16 14.66 -3.64 -7.61
C LEU A 16 13.94 -3.86 -6.28
N PRO A 17 13.27 -5.01 -6.08
CA PRO A 17 12.55 -5.28 -4.84
C PRO A 17 13.51 -5.42 -3.66
N PRO A 18 13.14 -4.93 -2.47
CA PRO A 18 13.83 -5.29 -1.25
C PRO A 18 13.68 -6.80 -1.00
N ARG A 19 14.64 -7.38 -0.27
CA ARG A 19 14.71 -8.84 -0.05
C ARG A 19 13.43 -9.43 0.55
N TRP A 20 12.80 -8.70 1.46
CA TRP A 20 11.60 -9.18 2.14
C TRP A 20 10.39 -9.37 1.21
N VAL A 21 10.37 -8.71 0.06
CA VAL A 21 9.25 -8.81 -0.90
C VAL A 21 9.21 -10.19 -1.57
N GLY A 22 10.35 -10.79 -1.88
CA GLY A 22 10.42 -12.14 -2.44
C GLY A 22 9.82 -12.29 -3.84
N LEU A 23 9.76 -11.21 -4.63
CA LEU A 23 9.27 -11.22 -6.01
C LEU A 23 10.40 -10.97 -7.00
N GLU A 24 10.20 -11.45 -8.23
CA GLU A 24 11.06 -11.08 -9.36
C GLU A 24 10.96 -9.57 -9.64
N PRO A 25 12.07 -8.94 -10.12
CA PRO A 25 12.08 -7.51 -10.40
C PRO A 25 10.94 -7.04 -11.32
N ARG A 26 10.63 -7.81 -12.35
CA ARG A 26 9.56 -7.48 -13.29
C ARG A 26 8.17 -7.47 -12.64
N SER A 27 7.88 -8.47 -11.83
CA SER A 27 6.61 -8.57 -11.10
C SER A 27 6.47 -7.46 -10.07
N TYR A 28 7.55 -7.15 -9.37
CA TYR A 28 7.60 -6.05 -8.43
C TYR A 28 7.38 -4.70 -9.11
N ALA A 29 8.12 -4.40 -10.17
CA ALA A 29 7.98 -3.15 -10.91
C ALA A 29 6.56 -2.96 -11.49
N SER A 30 5.94 -4.03 -12.00
CA SER A 30 4.55 -4.01 -12.45
C SER A 30 3.58 -3.69 -11.32
N SER A 31 3.82 -4.23 -10.13
CA SER A 31 3.00 -3.96 -8.94
C SER A 31 3.13 -2.51 -8.49
N ILE A 32 4.35 -1.97 -8.46
CA ILE A 32 4.62 -0.55 -8.14
C ILE A 32 3.90 0.37 -9.15
N ASN A 33 4.01 0.08 -10.44
CA ASN A 33 3.32 0.84 -11.48
C ASN A 33 1.80 0.83 -11.31
N ARG A 34 1.22 -0.34 -11.04
CA ARG A 34 -0.22 -0.48 -10.82
C ARG A 34 -0.70 0.33 -9.61
N MET A 35 0.02 0.28 -8.51
CA MET A 35 -0.29 1.08 -7.31
C MET A 35 -0.17 2.58 -7.60
N ALA A 36 0.89 2.98 -8.30
CA ALA A 36 1.12 4.39 -8.67
C ALA A 36 0.02 4.94 -9.58
N VAL A 37 -0.40 4.18 -10.57
CA VAL A 37 -1.51 4.57 -11.46
C VAL A 37 -2.80 4.75 -10.69
N ALA A 38 -3.13 3.80 -9.81
CA ALA A 38 -4.36 3.85 -9.02
C ALA A 38 -4.38 5.06 -8.06
N ILE A 39 -3.27 5.28 -7.36
CA ILE A 39 -3.19 6.36 -6.37
C ILE A 39 -3.14 7.74 -7.03
N THR A 40 -2.42 7.89 -8.13
CA THR A 40 -2.37 9.12 -8.91
C THR A 40 -3.75 9.48 -9.47
N ARG A 41 -4.47 8.51 -9.97
CA ARG A 41 -5.85 8.71 -10.47
C ARG A 41 -6.79 9.15 -9.36
N ARG A 42 -6.72 8.52 -8.20
CA ARG A 42 -7.53 8.89 -7.04
C ARG A 42 -7.22 10.32 -6.59
N ASP A 43 -5.95 10.64 -6.43
CA ASP A 43 -5.52 11.91 -5.88
C ASP A 43 -5.68 13.07 -6.86
N SER A 44 -5.58 12.82 -8.18
CA SER A 44 -5.85 13.85 -9.18
C SER A 44 -7.29 14.38 -9.13
N ARG A 45 -8.24 13.51 -8.77
CA ARG A 45 -9.64 13.90 -8.55
C ARG A 45 -9.83 14.79 -7.32
N ARG A 46 -8.87 14.79 -6.42
CA ARG A 46 -8.85 15.57 -5.18
C ARG A 46 -7.92 16.78 -5.27
N GLY A 47 -7.46 17.13 -6.47
CA GLY A 47 -6.58 18.26 -6.72
C GLY A 47 -5.08 17.95 -6.65
N GLY A 48 -4.69 16.68 -6.56
CA GLY A 48 -3.30 16.26 -6.60
C GLY A 48 -2.66 16.54 -7.96
N THR A 49 -1.42 16.97 -7.96
CA THR A 49 -0.68 17.42 -9.16
C THR A 49 0.51 16.54 -9.54
N TYR A 50 0.86 15.56 -8.72
CA TYR A 50 1.98 14.66 -9.01
C TYR A 50 1.65 13.66 -10.12
N ARG A 51 2.68 13.18 -10.79
CA ARG A 51 2.58 12.25 -11.91
C ARG A 51 2.84 10.81 -11.46
N VAL A 52 2.47 9.85 -12.31
CA VAL A 52 2.67 8.41 -12.05
C VAL A 52 4.13 8.09 -11.75
N LYS A 53 5.08 8.66 -12.48
CA LYS A 53 6.52 8.42 -12.24
C LYS A 53 6.96 8.88 -10.85
N GLU A 54 6.51 10.04 -10.40
CA GLU A 54 6.78 10.55 -9.05
C GLU A 54 6.17 9.62 -7.99
N ALA A 55 4.96 9.14 -8.23
CA ALA A 55 4.31 8.17 -7.34
C ALA A 55 5.07 6.83 -7.31
N MET A 56 5.53 6.33 -8.44
CA MET A 56 6.35 5.11 -8.51
C MET A 56 7.62 5.25 -7.67
N ASP A 57 8.32 6.35 -7.83
CA ASP A 57 9.56 6.61 -7.09
C ASP A 57 9.32 6.71 -5.59
N ALA A 58 8.26 7.40 -5.18
CA ALA A 58 7.87 7.53 -3.77
C ALA A 58 7.43 6.21 -3.14
N ILE A 59 6.64 5.41 -3.87
CA ILE A 59 6.20 4.09 -3.42
C ILE A 59 7.41 3.16 -3.30
N HIS A 60 8.28 3.13 -4.29
CA HIS A 60 9.49 2.32 -4.26
C HIS A 60 10.39 2.71 -3.08
N ALA A 61 10.61 4.00 -2.83
CA ALA A 61 11.37 4.48 -1.68
C ALA A 61 10.75 4.02 -0.36
N THR A 62 9.43 4.00 -0.26
CA THR A 62 8.69 3.51 0.91
C THR A 62 8.93 2.01 1.13
N PHE A 63 8.90 1.20 0.07
CA PHE A 63 9.24 -0.23 0.15
C PHE A 63 10.69 -0.45 0.59
N GLN A 64 11.63 0.31 0.05
CA GLN A 64 13.05 0.21 0.40
C GLN A 64 13.32 0.59 1.86
N ALA A 65 12.61 1.56 2.39
CA ALA A 65 12.73 2.01 3.77
C ALA A 65 12.05 1.07 4.78
N SER A 66 11.15 0.21 4.32
CA SER A 66 10.40 -0.70 5.19
C SER A 66 11.25 -1.88 5.66
N SER A 67 11.05 -2.28 6.90
CA SER A 67 11.60 -3.53 7.45
C SER A 67 10.87 -4.78 6.97
N GLY A 68 9.76 -4.64 6.23
CA GLY A 68 8.88 -5.73 5.85
C GLY A 68 7.80 -6.04 6.88
N CYS A 69 7.64 -5.18 7.87
CA CYS A 69 6.59 -5.29 8.89
C CYS A 69 5.65 -4.08 8.82
N ASP A 70 4.40 -4.33 9.20
CA ASP A 70 3.42 -3.25 9.35
C ASP A 70 3.82 -2.37 10.54
N PRO A 71 3.92 -1.03 10.37
CA PRO A 71 4.35 -0.14 11.45
C PRO A 71 3.34 -0.01 12.60
N TYR A 72 2.10 -0.43 12.43
CA TYR A 72 1.05 -0.32 13.44
C TYR A 72 0.91 -1.57 14.30
N ASP A 73 0.97 -2.76 13.71
CA ASP A 73 0.84 -4.02 14.46
C ASP A 73 2.17 -4.79 14.62
N GLY A 74 3.21 -4.37 13.95
CA GLY A 74 4.53 -5.00 14.01
C GLY A 74 4.64 -6.36 13.35
N LEU A 75 3.57 -6.85 12.71
CA LEU A 75 3.56 -8.16 12.08
C LEU A 75 4.13 -8.11 10.67
N PRO A 76 4.72 -9.22 10.18
CA PRO A 76 5.29 -9.27 8.84
C PRO A 76 4.26 -9.03 7.74
N LEU A 77 4.69 -8.31 6.71
CA LEU A 77 3.97 -8.20 5.43
C LEU A 77 4.37 -9.38 4.54
N GLU A 78 3.43 -9.86 3.75
CA GLU A 78 3.68 -10.91 2.77
C GLU A 78 3.89 -10.31 1.38
N GLY A 79 5.15 -10.07 1.01
CA GLY A 79 5.50 -9.43 -0.26
C GLY A 79 5.02 -10.18 -1.49
N SER A 80 4.98 -11.52 -1.43
CA SER A 80 4.47 -12.36 -2.51
C SER A 80 3.00 -12.10 -2.87
N LEU A 81 2.23 -11.53 -1.93
CA LEU A 81 0.83 -11.18 -2.16
C LEU A 81 0.65 -9.91 -3.02
N LEU A 82 1.71 -9.16 -3.31
CA LEU A 82 1.62 -7.98 -4.18
C LEU A 82 1.02 -8.28 -5.55
N THR A 83 1.25 -9.47 -6.06
CA THR A 83 0.71 -9.91 -7.35
C THR A 83 -0.69 -10.51 -7.24
N ALA A 84 -1.16 -10.78 -6.01
CA ALA A 84 -2.50 -11.29 -5.81
C ALA A 84 -3.53 -10.20 -6.07
N SER A 85 -4.39 -10.43 -7.06
CA SER A 85 -5.54 -9.56 -7.29
C SER A 85 -6.72 -10.02 -6.46
N CYS A 86 -7.51 -9.08 -5.93
CA CYS A 86 -8.88 -9.39 -5.59
C CYS A 86 -9.56 -9.89 -6.86
N LEU A 87 -10.16 -11.07 -6.79
CA LEU A 87 -10.95 -11.58 -7.91
C LEU A 87 -11.97 -10.53 -8.36
N PRO A 88 -12.23 -10.40 -9.67
CA PRO A 88 -13.11 -9.36 -10.22
C PRO A 88 -14.52 -9.34 -9.63
N CYS A 89 -14.94 -10.41 -8.99
CA CYS A 89 -16.27 -10.57 -8.41
C CYS A 89 -16.45 -9.94 -7.02
N GLY A 90 -15.44 -9.25 -6.48
CA GLY A 90 -15.55 -8.55 -5.20
C GLY A 90 -15.97 -9.42 -4.02
N ARG A 91 -15.71 -10.72 -4.09
CA ARG A 91 -16.03 -11.63 -2.99
C ARG A 91 -15.24 -11.25 -1.75
N ARG A 92 -15.95 -10.91 -0.70
CA ARG A 92 -15.39 -10.63 0.64
C ARG A 92 -14.61 -11.83 1.22
N ASP A 93 -14.81 -12.99 0.65
CA ASP A 93 -14.25 -14.27 1.14
C ASP A 93 -12.72 -14.36 1.00
N ASP A 94 -12.12 -13.55 0.12
CA ASP A 94 -10.65 -13.48 -0.03
C ASP A 94 -9.97 -12.56 0.99
N ALA A 95 -10.74 -11.79 1.75
CA ALA A 95 -10.20 -10.82 2.71
C ALA A 95 -9.27 -11.45 3.75
N PRO A 96 -9.54 -12.63 4.35
CA PRO A 96 -8.63 -13.25 5.30
C PRO A 96 -7.29 -13.64 4.70
N ARG A 97 -7.27 -14.13 3.47
CA ARG A 97 -6.05 -14.54 2.76
C ARG A 97 -5.14 -13.35 2.43
N LEU A 98 -5.74 -12.19 2.17
CA LEU A 98 -5.02 -11.00 1.75
C LEU A 98 -4.70 -10.01 2.89
N ARG A 99 -4.95 -10.39 4.13
CA ARG A 99 -4.73 -9.49 5.29
C ARG A 99 -3.33 -8.91 5.36
N ARG A 100 -2.33 -9.70 5.01
CA ARG A 100 -0.91 -9.31 5.09
C ARG A 100 -0.35 -8.81 3.76
N GLN A 101 -1.20 -8.57 2.76
CA GLN A 101 -0.80 -7.95 1.51
C GLN A 101 -0.28 -6.54 1.77
N PRO A 102 0.93 -6.19 1.27
CA PRO A 102 1.42 -4.82 1.36
C PRO A 102 0.49 -3.85 0.64
N ALA A 103 0.14 -2.76 1.31
CA ALA A 103 -0.74 -1.72 0.79
C ALA A 103 -0.13 -0.35 1.02
N ILE A 104 -0.33 0.55 0.08
CA ILE A 104 0.10 1.93 0.16
C ILE A 104 -1.07 2.81 0.56
N VAL A 105 -0.88 3.61 1.59
CA VAL A 105 -1.86 4.60 2.07
C VAL A 105 -1.22 5.98 2.15
N ALA A 106 -2.03 7.02 2.04
CA ALA A 106 -1.55 8.39 2.18
C ALA A 106 -1.12 8.66 3.64
N CYS A 107 0.00 9.33 3.81
CA CYS A 107 0.48 9.78 5.13
C CYS A 107 -0.33 10.94 5.69
N VAL A 108 -0.89 11.77 4.82
CA VAL A 108 -1.58 13.00 5.16
C VAL A 108 -2.89 13.10 4.40
N GLU A 109 -3.81 13.93 4.87
CA GLU A 109 -5.12 14.13 4.24
C GLU A 109 -5.04 14.75 2.85
N GLN A 110 -4.02 15.56 2.61
CA GLN A 110 -3.82 16.24 1.33
C GLN A 110 -3.27 15.27 0.27
N PRO A 111 -3.67 15.41 -0.99
CA PRO A 111 -3.24 14.53 -2.07
C PRO A 111 -1.80 14.88 -2.52
N VAL A 112 -0.83 14.61 -1.67
CA VAL A 112 0.59 14.76 -1.93
C VAL A 112 1.28 13.42 -2.10
N CYS A 113 2.46 13.43 -2.73
CA CYS A 113 3.22 12.23 -3.03
C CYS A 113 4.01 11.72 -1.80
N ARG A 114 3.28 11.38 -0.73
CA ARG A 114 3.83 10.82 0.53
C ARG A 114 2.96 9.67 0.99
N PHE A 115 3.59 8.53 1.19
CA PHE A 115 2.88 7.28 1.45
C PHE A 115 3.46 6.51 2.63
N GLU A 116 2.61 5.71 3.27
CA GLU A 116 2.98 4.67 4.21
C GLU A 116 2.76 3.30 3.60
N LEU A 117 3.62 2.35 3.95
CA LEU A 117 3.45 0.95 3.62
C LEU A 117 2.89 0.23 4.85
N VAL A 118 1.71 -0.31 4.72
CA VAL A 118 0.98 -1.03 5.76
C VAL A 118 0.43 -2.34 5.22
N SER A 119 -0.13 -3.19 6.07
CA SER A 119 -0.90 -4.32 5.62
C SER A 119 -2.27 -3.88 5.08
N ARG A 120 -2.84 -4.68 4.19
CA ARG A 120 -4.22 -4.46 3.72
C ARG A 120 -5.21 -4.38 4.89
N GLN A 121 -5.01 -5.21 5.91
CA GLN A 121 -5.83 -5.19 7.13
C GLN A 121 -5.77 -3.83 7.82
N THR A 122 -4.57 -3.29 8.03
CA THR A 122 -4.39 -1.96 8.63
C THR A 122 -4.96 -0.86 7.71
N ALA A 123 -4.73 -0.95 6.40
CA ALA A 123 -5.27 0.03 5.44
C ALA A 123 -6.80 0.10 5.49
N GLN A 124 -7.47 -1.04 5.57
CA GLN A 124 -8.93 -1.11 5.68
C GLN A 124 -9.44 -0.60 7.02
N ALA A 125 -8.78 -0.96 8.12
CA ALA A 125 -9.16 -0.52 9.47
C ALA A 125 -8.92 0.97 9.67
N LYS A 126 -7.79 1.48 9.18
CA LYS A 126 -7.44 2.91 9.28
C LYS A 126 -8.36 3.79 8.43
N GLY A 127 -8.76 3.32 7.25
CA GLY A 127 -9.62 4.09 6.34
C GLY A 127 -9.05 5.47 6.06
N GLY A 128 -9.86 6.52 6.26
CA GLY A 128 -9.47 7.91 6.08
C GLY A 128 -8.83 8.57 7.31
N LEU A 129 -8.61 7.84 8.40
CA LEU A 129 -8.02 8.42 9.62
C LEU A 129 -6.54 8.75 9.42
N THR A 130 -6.08 9.83 10.07
CA THR A 130 -4.64 10.09 10.21
C THR A 130 -3.99 9.04 11.09
N ALA A 131 -2.66 8.91 11.06
CA ALA A 131 -1.95 7.99 11.92
C ALA A 131 -2.24 8.25 13.40
N SER A 132 -2.24 9.51 13.81
CA SER A 132 -2.55 9.95 15.16
C SER A 132 -3.95 9.55 15.62
N ASP A 133 -4.94 9.80 14.78
CA ASP A 133 -6.34 9.49 15.08
C ASP A 133 -6.58 7.99 15.14
N TYR A 134 -5.96 7.24 14.23
CA TYR A 134 -6.05 5.78 14.23
C TYR A 134 -5.44 5.17 15.50
N ILE A 135 -4.26 5.62 15.91
CA ILE A 135 -3.60 5.16 17.14
C ILE A 135 -4.46 5.51 18.37
N ALA A 136 -5.00 6.72 18.43
CA ALA A 136 -5.89 7.15 19.52
C ALA A 136 -7.15 6.27 19.59
N HIS A 137 -7.73 5.96 18.43
CA HIS A 137 -8.89 5.06 18.36
C HIS A 137 -8.55 3.66 18.87
N CYS A 138 -7.44 3.08 18.42
CA CYS A 138 -6.99 1.76 18.86
C CYS A 138 -6.75 1.71 20.37
N ARG A 139 -6.13 2.75 20.94
CA ARG A 139 -5.94 2.87 22.40
C ARG A 139 -7.25 2.93 23.16
N ALA A 140 -8.22 3.69 22.66
CA ALA A 140 -9.55 3.79 23.26
C ALA A 140 -10.28 2.44 23.26
N VAL A 141 -10.20 1.68 22.16
CA VAL A 141 -10.78 0.34 22.05
C VAL A 141 -10.17 -0.60 23.07
N VAL A 142 -8.84 -0.64 23.17
CA VAL A 142 -8.12 -1.49 24.12
C VAL A 142 -8.47 -1.14 25.56
N SER A 143 -8.52 0.14 25.91
CA SER A 143 -8.88 0.60 27.25
C SER A 143 -10.30 0.18 27.62
N THR A 144 -11.26 0.33 26.70
CA THR A 144 -12.67 -0.05 26.94
C THR A 144 -12.81 -1.56 27.12
N THR A 145 -12.12 -2.37 26.33
CA THR A 145 -12.18 -3.84 26.43
C THR A 145 -11.45 -4.38 27.64
N ALA A 146 -10.41 -3.70 28.14
CA ALA A 146 -9.69 -4.10 29.35
C ALA A 146 -10.51 -3.86 30.64
N GLU A 147 -11.47 -2.93 30.63
CA GLU A 147 -12.37 -2.62 31.75
C GLU A 147 -13.64 -3.48 31.76
N ALA A 148 -13.90 -4.26 30.74
CA ALA A 148 -15.04 -5.16 30.68
C ALA A 148 -14.84 -6.35 31.63
N PRO A 149 -15.80 -6.65 32.54
CA PRO A 149 -15.71 -7.80 33.46
C PRO A 149 -15.80 -9.15 32.71
#